data_9fef73f063f5666ccec2707308f5833e
#
_entry.id   9fef73f063f5666ccec2707308f5833e
#
_cell.length_a   1.000
_cell.length_b   1.000
_cell.length_c   1.000
_cell.angle_alpha   90.00
_cell.angle_beta   90.00
_cell.angle_gamma   90.00
#
_symmetry.space_group_name_H-M   'P 1'
#
loop_
_entity.id
_entity.type
_entity.pdbx_description
1 polymer ?
#
loop_
_entity_poly.entity_id
_entity_poly.type
_entity_poly.pdbx_seq_one_letter_code
_entity_poly.pdbx_strand_id
1 'polypeptide(L)'
;MQGHTIAERKASGWANSYRPETIALLLRVGLGLVMLSGGLSKLSQLLDPARRSAILELYWSPLGYVNAFFDQFLFSGPLGGLLTPWLFLTTLSAFELLAGALLIAGFGVRPLALVWGLLFWSFVVALPVATAAGVAPELATHRTPALLVLIRDIGLSGLFFTLFMIGPGSYSVDGRLIGPEATRRSLNWDALGLLVRLSVALPLLVGGTFHGYGHIQTFGMPAWLLVPVAFALVLNVGVRVAGGATVLIMAWFLISNFDLDRSVIANMNAVKREYAFFAAGVILAWCGGGRLFSLLAGRAGWTRLIRPGHVSAESPSGPSAPLGTRHD
;
A
#
# COMPACT_ATOMS: atom_id res chain seq x y z
N MET A 1 -27.91 -32.85 18.91
CA MET A 1 -27.54 -32.51 17.52
C MET A 1 -27.85 -31.04 17.32
N GLN A 2 -26.82 -30.19 17.41
CA GLN A 2 -27.00 -28.76 17.19
C GLN A 2 -26.96 -28.48 15.66
N GLY A 3 -28.12 -28.10 15.13
CA GLY A 3 -28.25 -27.71 13.74
C GLY A 3 -27.62 -26.35 13.49
N HIS A 4 -26.38 -26.29 13.05
CA HIS A 4 -25.83 -25.06 12.48
C HIS A 4 -26.69 -24.63 11.29
N THR A 5 -27.20 -23.41 11.34
CA THR A 5 -28.02 -22.85 10.27
C THR A 5 -27.19 -22.74 8.98
N ILE A 6 -27.84 -22.89 7.82
CA ILE A 6 -27.20 -22.75 6.49
C ILE A 6 -26.49 -21.41 6.34
N ALA A 7 -26.95 -20.36 7.05
CA ALA A 7 -26.34 -19.04 7.10
C ALA A 7 -24.97 -19.05 7.83
N GLU A 8 -24.82 -19.82 8.90
CA GLU A 8 -23.54 -19.98 9.62
C GLU A 8 -22.53 -20.77 8.79
N ARG A 9 -22.98 -21.81 8.08
CA ARG A 9 -22.14 -22.59 7.15
C ARG A 9 -21.66 -21.73 5.96
N LYS A 10 -22.52 -20.84 5.41
CA LYS A 10 -22.09 -19.89 4.38
C LYS A 10 -21.11 -18.84 4.93
N ALA A 11 -21.32 -18.33 6.15
CA ALA A 11 -20.39 -17.39 6.77
C ALA A 11 -19.01 -18.00 7.04
N SER A 12 -18.96 -19.27 7.49
CA SER A 12 -17.70 -19.99 7.72
C SER A 12 -16.97 -20.34 6.42
N GLY A 13 -17.69 -20.63 5.34
CA GLY A 13 -17.11 -20.95 4.02
C GLY A 13 -16.36 -19.79 3.37
N TRP A 14 -16.73 -18.54 3.69
CA TRP A 14 -16.05 -17.34 3.16
C TRP A 14 -14.80 -16.97 3.98
N ALA A 15 -14.80 -17.24 5.28
CA ALA A 15 -13.64 -16.96 6.14
C ALA A 15 -12.43 -17.85 5.80
N ASN A 16 -12.66 -19.04 5.24
CA ASN A 16 -11.59 -19.99 4.87
C ASN A 16 -10.98 -19.74 3.47
N SER A 17 -11.49 -18.77 2.70
CA SER A 17 -11.01 -18.49 1.33
C SER A 17 -9.83 -17.53 1.28
N TYR A 18 -9.50 -16.84 2.37
CA TYR A 18 -8.40 -15.89 2.41
C TYR A 18 -7.14 -16.58 2.94
N ARG A 19 -6.11 -16.62 2.11
CA ARG A 19 -4.77 -17.06 2.54
C ARG A 19 -3.93 -15.82 2.88
N PRO A 20 -3.90 -15.39 4.14
CA PRO A 20 -3.16 -14.18 4.55
C PRO A 20 -1.69 -14.26 4.16
N GLU A 21 -1.14 -15.47 4.11
CA GLU A 21 0.24 -15.75 3.70
C GLU A 21 0.51 -15.32 2.25
N THR A 22 -0.42 -15.65 1.35
CA THR A 22 -0.29 -15.30 -0.07
C THR A 22 -0.50 -13.79 -0.29
N ILE A 23 -1.45 -13.19 0.43
CA ILE A 23 -1.67 -11.74 0.39
C ILE A 23 -0.42 -11.01 0.88
N ALA A 24 0.16 -11.45 2.01
CA ALA A 24 1.40 -10.91 2.54
C ALA A 24 2.54 -11.03 1.53
N LEU A 25 2.69 -12.18 0.87
CA LEU A 25 3.71 -12.42 -0.14
C LEU A 25 3.55 -11.44 -1.33
N LEU A 26 2.33 -11.32 -1.87
CA LEU A 26 2.05 -10.41 -3.01
C LEU A 26 2.36 -8.96 -2.65
N LEU A 27 1.92 -8.48 -1.46
CA LEU A 27 2.23 -7.12 -1.01
C LEU A 27 3.73 -6.92 -0.78
N ARG A 28 4.42 -7.86 -0.15
CA ARG A 28 5.87 -7.78 0.08
C ARG A 28 6.64 -7.68 -1.23
N VAL A 29 6.29 -8.53 -2.20
CA VAL A 29 6.96 -8.51 -3.51
C VAL A 29 6.64 -7.21 -4.25
N GLY A 30 5.38 -6.82 -4.33
CA GLY A 30 4.99 -5.59 -5.01
C GLY A 30 5.64 -4.34 -4.40
N LEU A 31 5.50 -4.15 -3.08
CA LEU A 31 6.09 -3.01 -2.35
C LEU A 31 7.61 -3.09 -2.30
N GLY A 32 8.17 -4.28 -2.15
CA GLY A 32 9.62 -4.50 -2.16
C GLY A 32 10.24 -4.13 -3.50
N LEU A 33 9.59 -4.43 -4.63
CA LEU A 33 10.04 -4.02 -5.95
C LEU A 33 9.97 -2.49 -6.13
N VAL A 34 8.97 -1.81 -5.56
CA VAL A 34 8.92 -0.33 -5.54
C VAL A 34 10.18 0.23 -4.89
N MET A 35 10.50 -0.26 -3.69
CA MET A 35 11.65 0.21 -2.92
C MET A 35 12.97 -0.17 -3.59
N LEU A 36 13.11 -1.42 -4.00
CA LEU A 36 14.33 -1.93 -4.63
C LEU A 36 14.69 -1.12 -5.89
N SER A 37 13.73 -0.93 -6.80
CA SER A 37 13.96 -0.20 -8.05
C SER A 37 14.23 1.27 -7.82
N GLY A 38 13.51 1.91 -6.88
CA GLY A 38 13.72 3.31 -6.54
C GLY A 38 15.08 3.57 -5.89
N GLY A 39 15.44 2.76 -4.90
CA GLY A 39 16.73 2.83 -4.21
C GLY A 39 17.91 2.58 -5.16
N LEU A 40 17.82 1.51 -5.97
CA LEU A 40 18.88 1.16 -6.92
C LEU A 40 19.11 2.27 -7.95
N SER A 41 18.04 2.82 -8.52
CA SER A 41 18.12 3.91 -9.51
C SER A 41 18.73 5.18 -8.92
N LYS A 42 18.37 5.56 -7.69
CA LYS A 42 18.92 6.74 -7.04
C LYS A 42 20.38 6.54 -6.65
N LEU A 43 20.72 5.41 -6.04
CA LEU A 43 22.08 5.11 -5.66
C LEU A 43 23.03 5.05 -6.85
N SER A 44 22.62 4.45 -7.96
CA SER A 44 23.45 4.39 -9.18
C SER A 44 23.80 5.79 -9.71
N GLN A 45 22.93 6.79 -9.51
CA GLN A 45 23.19 8.17 -9.90
C GLN A 45 23.98 8.94 -8.85
N LEU A 46 23.71 8.72 -7.55
CA LEU A 46 24.41 9.41 -6.46
C LEU A 46 25.86 8.98 -6.30
N LEU A 47 26.15 7.73 -6.63
CA LEU A 47 27.53 7.17 -6.57
C LEU A 47 28.33 7.49 -7.83
N ASP A 48 27.67 7.87 -8.92
CA ASP A 48 28.34 8.33 -10.15
C ASP A 48 28.68 9.82 -10.02
N PRO A 49 29.96 10.21 -9.98
CA PRO A 49 30.37 11.60 -9.87
C PRO A 49 29.81 12.51 -10.99
N ALA A 50 29.64 11.97 -12.20
CA ALA A 50 29.14 12.72 -13.34
C ALA A 50 27.62 13.03 -13.24
N ARG A 51 26.85 12.23 -12.49
CA ARG A 51 25.38 12.36 -12.37
C ARG A 51 24.94 12.90 -11.02
N ARG A 52 25.83 12.91 -10.04
CA ARG A 52 25.53 13.29 -8.64
C ARG A 52 24.93 14.68 -8.52
N SER A 53 25.56 15.69 -9.14
CA SER A 53 25.09 17.08 -9.07
C SER A 53 23.69 17.22 -9.66
N ALA A 54 23.43 16.59 -10.80
CA ALA A 54 22.16 16.69 -11.50
C ALA A 54 21.02 16.06 -10.69
N ILE A 55 21.22 14.91 -10.04
CA ILE A 55 20.19 14.30 -9.20
C ILE A 55 19.96 15.13 -7.92
N LEU A 56 20.99 15.67 -7.30
CA LEU A 56 20.83 16.54 -6.13
C LEU A 56 20.04 17.79 -6.48
N GLU A 57 20.41 18.48 -7.54
CA GLU A 57 19.70 19.67 -8.03
C GLU A 57 18.22 19.36 -8.30
N LEU A 58 17.93 18.22 -8.91
CA LEU A 58 16.55 17.80 -9.17
C LEU A 58 15.72 17.64 -7.89
N TYR A 59 16.30 17.09 -6.81
CA TYR A 59 15.61 16.92 -5.52
C TYR A 59 15.45 18.21 -4.74
N TRP A 60 16.36 19.17 -4.91
CA TRP A 60 16.36 20.50 -4.28
C TRP A 60 15.78 21.59 -5.18
N SER A 61 15.27 21.25 -6.34
CA SER A 61 14.57 22.21 -7.21
C SER A 61 13.27 22.69 -6.55
N PRO A 62 12.72 23.85 -6.95
CA PRO A 62 11.44 24.34 -6.43
C PRO A 62 10.27 23.36 -6.57
N LEU A 63 10.39 22.39 -7.49
CA LEU A 63 9.40 21.32 -7.71
C LEU A 63 9.92 19.95 -7.24
N GLY A 64 11.01 19.93 -6.49
CA GLY A 64 11.60 18.71 -5.95
C GLY A 64 10.96 18.26 -4.65
N TYR A 65 11.40 17.10 -4.15
CA TYR A 65 10.90 16.54 -2.89
C TYR A 65 11.44 17.25 -1.64
N VAL A 66 12.59 17.94 -1.75
CA VAL A 66 13.18 18.70 -0.66
C VAL A 66 12.90 20.18 -0.91
N ASN A 67 11.74 20.63 -0.48
CA ASN A 67 11.36 22.05 -0.55
C ASN A 67 11.95 22.86 0.63
N ALA A 68 11.71 24.16 0.63
CA ALA A 68 12.23 25.07 1.65
C ALA A 68 11.84 24.65 3.08
N PHE A 69 10.65 24.09 3.31
CA PHE A 69 10.22 23.61 4.60
C PHE A 69 11.09 22.44 5.08
N PHE A 70 11.29 21.42 4.21
CA PHE A 70 12.16 20.29 4.54
C PHE A 70 13.62 20.69 4.69
N ASP A 71 14.10 21.62 3.84
CA ASP A 71 15.46 22.14 3.90
C ASP A 71 15.72 22.82 5.24
N GLN A 72 14.81 23.70 5.68
CA GLN A 72 14.88 24.34 6.98
C GLN A 72 14.89 23.34 8.14
N PHE A 73 14.08 22.29 8.06
CA PHE A 73 13.96 21.32 9.14
C PHE A 73 15.17 20.39 9.22
N LEU A 74 15.68 19.93 8.07
CA LEU A 74 16.75 18.92 8.01
C LEU A 74 18.16 19.53 8.00
N PHE A 75 18.36 20.65 7.32
CA PHE A 75 19.71 21.16 7.02
C PHE A 75 20.06 22.48 7.69
N SER A 76 19.08 23.28 8.12
CA SER A 76 19.29 24.55 8.82
C SER A 76 19.19 24.44 10.35
N GLY A 77 18.78 23.28 10.87
CA GLY A 77 18.65 23.02 12.30
C GLY A 77 19.94 22.51 12.95
N PRO A 78 19.85 21.97 14.18
CA PRO A 78 21.00 21.45 14.94
C PRO A 78 21.79 20.34 14.21
N LEU A 79 21.17 19.66 13.25
CA LEU A 79 21.80 18.62 12.43
C LEU A 79 22.45 19.17 11.14
N GLY A 80 22.27 20.47 10.84
CA GLY A 80 22.67 21.07 9.56
C GLY A 80 24.18 21.03 9.28
N GLY A 81 25.02 20.92 10.31
CA GLY A 81 26.47 20.73 10.15
C GLY A 81 26.90 19.30 9.85
N LEU A 82 26.04 18.31 10.15
CA LEU A 82 26.35 16.87 10.00
C LEU A 82 25.65 16.25 8.79
N LEU A 83 24.44 16.72 8.46
CA LEU A 83 23.60 16.17 7.43
C LEU A 83 23.73 16.98 6.13
N THR A 84 24.60 16.54 5.23
CA THR A 84 24.66 17.13 3.89
C THR A 84 23.57 16.57 2.98
N PRO A 85 23.09 17.34 1.97
CA PRO A 85 22.13 16.86 0.96
C PRO A 85 22.52 15.52 0.33
N TRP A 86 23.78 15.36 -0.02
CA TRP A 86 24.28 14.12 -0.60
C TRP A 86 24.24 12.96 0.40
N LEU A 87 24.67 13.16 1.64
CA LEU A 87 24.65 12.13 2.67
C LEU A 87 23.21 11.69 2.97
N PHE A 88 22.30 12.67 3.12
CA PHE A 88 20.90 12.40 3.36
C PHE A 88 20.29 11.56 2.25
N LEU A 89 20.40 12.00 0.98
CA LEU A 89 19.77 11.31 -0.13
C LEU A 89 20.41 9.93 -0.39
N THR A 90 21.72 9.81 -0.19
CA THR A 90 22.44 8.54 -0.32
C THR A 90 22.00 7.55 0.75
N THR A 91 21.94 7.98 2.02
CA THR A 91 21.51 7.12 3.13
C THR A 91 20.05 6.69 2.97
N LEU A 92 19.16 7.62 2.61
CA LEU A 92 17.76 7.32 2.35
C LEU A 92 17.59 6.33 1.18
N SER A 93 18.36 6.50 0.11
CA SER A 93 18.32 5.60 -1.05
C SER A 93 18.90 4.23 -0.76
N ALA A 94 19.94 4.16 0.07
CA ALA A 94 20.50 2.89 0.56
C ALA A 94 19.51 2.15 1.46
N PHE A 95 18.83 2.89 2.36
CA PHE A 95 17.77 2.34 3.19
C PHE A 95 16.59 1.85 2.34
N GLU A 96 16.18 2.60 1.32
CA GLU A 96 15.13 2.20 0.37
C GLU A 96 15.49 0.88 -0.34
N LEU A 97 16.72 0.78 -0.87
CA LEU A 97 17.20 -0.43 -1.53
C LEU A 97 17.24 -1.65 -0.58
N LEU A 98 17.81 -1.46 0.61
CA LEU A 98 17.90 -2.51 1.61
C LEU A 98 16.51 -2.96 2.08
N ALA A 99 15.64 -2.00 2.39
CA ALA A 99 14.26 -2.28 2.79
C ALA A 99 13.49 -3.05 1.71
N GLY A 100 13.68 -2.70 0.43
CA GLY A 100 13.10 -3.44 -0.68
C GLY A 100 13.52 -4.90 -0.72
N ALA A 101 14.82 -5.17 -0.59
CA ALA A 101 15.36 -6.53 -0.54
C ALA A 101 14.84 -7.31 0.69
N LEU A 102 14.83 -6.68 1.87
CA LEU A 102 14.35 -7.28 3.13
C LEU A 102 12.84 -7.57 3.08
N LEU A 103 12.02 -6.68 2.49
CA LEU A 103 10.59 -6.92 2.31
C LEU A 103 10.34 -8.12 1.38
N ILE A 104 11.05 -8.24 0.28
CA ILE A 104 10.92 -9.39 -0.63
C ILE A 104 11.30 -10.68 0.10
N ALA A 105 12.41 -10.69 0.81
CA ALA A 105 12.83 -11.83 1.63
C ALA A 105 11.86 -12.11 2.80
N GLY A 106 11.16 -11.09 3.26
CA GLY A 106 10.24 -11.17 4.38
C GLY A 106 10.94 -11.10 5.75
N PHE A 107 11.96 -10.26 5.86
CA PHE A 107 12.68 -10.00 7.11
C PHE A 107 12.37 -8.58 7.63
N GLY A 108 12.01 -8.49 8.92
CA GLY A 108 11.65 -7.21 9.55
C GLY A 108 10.42 -6.56 8.92
N VAL A 109 9.46 -7.35 8.41
CA VAL A 109 8.34 -6.86 7.58
C VAL A 109 7.50 -5.81 8.28
N ARG A 110 7.12 -6.03 9.54
CA ARG A 110 6.25 -5.08 10.27
C ARG A 110 6.93 -3.74 10.51
N PRO A 111 8.11 -3.67 11.14
CA PRO A 111 8.77 -2.38 11.35
C PRO A 111 9.07 -1.65 10.03
N LEU A 112 9.52 -2.36 8.99
CA LEU A 112 9.75 -1.75 7.69
C LEU A 112 8.47 -1.21 7.06
N ALA A 113 7.38 -1.98 7.10
CA ALA A 113 6.10 -1.53 6.57
C ALA A 113 5.54 -0.31 7.31
N LEU A 114 5.69 -0.25 8.64
CA LEU A 114 5.29 0.92 9.44
C LEU A 114 6.12 2.15 9.08
N VAL A 115 7.44 2.01 9.07
CA VAL A 115 8.35 3.12 8.75
C VAL A 115 8.07 3.66 7.35
N TRP A 116 7.95 2.79 6.34
CA TRP A 116 7.67 3.23 4.98
C TRP A 116 6.26 3.78 4.80
N GLY A 117 5.25 3.23 5.49
CA GLY A 117 3.91 3.81 5.51
C GLY A 117 3.92 5.26 5.98
N LEU A 118 4.68 5.57 7.03
CA LEU A 118 4.84 6.93 7.55
C LEU A 118 5.72 7.82 6.65
N LEU A 119 6.82 7.27 6.12
CA LEU A 119 7.72 8.02 5.24
C LEU A 119 7.01 8.48 3.95
N PHE A 120 6.12 7.67 3.39
CA PHE A 120 5.34 8.10 2.23
C PHE A 120 4.48 9.33 2.54
N TRP A 121 3.92 9.45 3.73
CA TRP A 121 3.24 10.68 4.16
C TRP A 121 4.19 11.88 4.26
N SER A 122 5.42 11.66 4.72
CA SER A 122 6.41 12.75 4.74
C SER A 122 6.75 13.24 3.34
N PHE A 123 6.81 12.33 2.35
CA PHE A 123 7.01 12.70 0.94
C PHE A 123 5.81 13.48 0.38
N VAL A 124 4.59 13.09 0.75
CA VAL A 124 3.38 13.83 0.39
C VAL A 124 3.43 15.26 0.90
N VAL A 125 3.80 15.46 2.17
CA VAL A 125 3.93 16.80 2.76
C VAL A 125 5.07 17.60 2.12
N ALA A 126 6.14 16.93 1.66
CA ALA A 126 7.26 17.58 0.99
C ALA A 126 6.93 18.10 -0.41
N LEU A 127 5.90 17.57 -1.08
CA LEU A 127 5.58 17.97 -2.45
C LEU A 127 5.04 19.40 -2.52
N PRO A 128 5.48 20.19 -3.50
CA PRO A 128 5.09 21.61 -3.64
C PRO A 128 3.57 21.83 -3.72
N VAL A 129 2.84 20.92 -4.34
CA VAL A 129 1.39 20.99 -4.44
C VAL A 129 0.68 21.01 -3.09
N ALA A 130 1.31 20.41 -2.06
CA ALA A 130 0.76 20.36 -0.71
C ALA A 130 1.28 21.50 0.19
N THR A 131 2.46 22.07 -0.10
CA THR A 131 3.19 22.95 0.82
C THR A 131 3.43 24.37 0.30
N ALA A 132 3.41 24.56 -1.02
CA ALA A 132 3.67 25.88 -1.62
C ALA A 132 2.37 26.51 -2.16
N ALA A 133 2.07 27.71 -1.71
CA ALA A 133 0.91 28.47 -2.21
C ALA A 133 1.07 28.78 -3.71
N GLY A 134 -0.02 28.64 -4.48
CA GLY A 134 -0.06 28.96 -5.91
C GLY A 134 0.63 27.96 -6.83
N VAL A 135 1.10 26.83 -6.32
CA VAL A 135 1.61 25.74 -7.17
C VAL A 135 0.45 24.99 -7.78
N ALA A 136 0.39 24.99 -9.10
CA ALA A 136 -0.65 24.25 -9.80
C ALA A 136 -0.41 22.74 -9.73
N PRO A 137 -1.47 21.92 -9.53
CA PRO A 137 -1.35 20.47 -9.41
C PRO A 137 -0.85 19.79 -10.69
N GLU A 138 -0.89 20.47 -11.81
CA GLU A 138 -0.40 20.02 -13.11
C GLU A 138 1.12 20.11 -13.25
N LEU A 139 1.78 20.92 -12.43
CA LEU A 139 3.22 21.08 -12.51
C LEU A 139 3.93 19.77 -12.26
N ALA A 140 4.85 19.45 -13.15
CA ALA A 140 5.58 18.19 -13.09
C ALA A 140 6.65 18.19 -11.99
N THR A 141 6.58 17.18 -11.14
CA THR A 141 7.67 16.82 -10.23
C THR A 141 8.40 15.65 -10.86
N HIS A 142 9.69 15.79 -11.19
CA HIS A 142 10.47 14.73 -11.83
C HIS A 142 9.87 14.13 -13.12
N ARG A 143 9.23 14.87 -13.98
CA ARG A 143 8.53 14.40 -15.19
C ARG A 143 7.14 13.78 -14.93
N THR A 144 6.63 13.81 -13.71
CA THR A 144 5.28 13.34 -13.39
C THR A 144 4.52 14.46 -12.70
N PRO A 145 3.26 14.70 -13.02
CA PRO A 145 2.45 15.70 -12.34
C PRO A 145 2.46 15.47 -10.82
N ALA A 146 2.69 16.55 -10.06
CA ALA A 146 2.82 16.46 -8.61
C ALA A 146 1.60 15.84 -7.94
N LEU A 147 0.39 16.15 -8.41
CA LEU A 147 -0.85 15.56 -7.90
C LEU A 147 -0.88 14.04 -8.05
N LEU A 148 -0.47 13.51 -9.21
CA LEU A 148 -0.47 12.05 -9.43
C LEU A 148 0.61 11.36 -8.59
N VAL A 149 1.78 12.00 -8.40
CA VAL A 149 2.82 11.49 -7.49
C VAL A 149 2.29 11.41 -6.08
N LEU A 150 1.69 12.49 -5.56
CA LEU A 150 1.11 12.59 -4.23
C LEU A 150 0.05 11.50 -3.99
N ILE A 151 -0.89 11.35 -4.91
CA ILE A 151 -1.97 10.36 -4.75
C ILE A 151 -1.45 8.93 -4.84
N ARG A 152 -0.46 8.64 -5.69
CA ARG A 152 0.19 7.33 -5.73
C ARG A 152 0.94 7.03 -4.43
N ASP A 153 1.63 8.00 -3.87
CA ASP A 153 2.37 7.84 -2.63
C ASP A 153 1.41 7.62 -1.42
N ILE A 154 0.25 8.29 -1.40
CA ILE A 154 -0.83 7.98 -0.44
C ILE A 154 -1.33 6.54 -0.62
N GLY A 155 -1.58 6.11 -1.84
CA GLY A 155 -1.99 4.73 -2.14
C GLY A 155 -0.96 3.70 -1.67
N LEU A 156 0.33 3.94 -1.94
CA LEU A 156 1.42 3.08 -1.46
C LEU A 156 1.48 3.03 0.07
N SER A 157 1.32 4.17 0.76
CA SER A 157 1.24 4.21 2.22
C SER A 157 0.13 3.30 2.75
N GLY A 158 -1.07 3.35 2.14
CA GLY A 158 -2.18 2.47 2.51
C GLY A 158 -1.85 0.98 2.32
N LEU A 159 -1.14 0.62 1.25
CA LEU A 159 -0.67 -0.76 1.05
C LEU A 159 0.39 -1.17 2.07
N PHE A 160 1.29 -0.27 2.46
CA PHE A 160 2.26 -0.51 3.53
C PHE A 160 1.57 -0.72 4.88
N PHE A 161 0.58 0.09 5.25
CA PHE A 161 -0.22 -0.13 6.46
C PHE A 161 -0.99 -1.43 6.40
N THR A 162 -1.50 -1.83 5.24
CA THR A 162 -2.11 -3.15 5.04
C THR A 162 -1.09 -4.27 5.33
N LEU A 163 0.11 -4.16 4.77
CA LEU A 163 1.18 -5.13 5.02
C LEU A 163 1.62 -5.16 6.49
N PHE A 164 1.71 -4.00 7.16
CA PHE A 164 1.98 -3.91 8.60
C PHE A 164 0.96 -4.70 9.43
N MET A 165 -0.33 -4.56 9.11
CA MET A 165 -1.42 -5.25 9.81
C MET A 165 -1.41 -6.75 9.55
N ILE A 166 -1.22 -7.17 8.30
CA ILE A 166 -1.15 -8.60 7.92
C ILE A 166 0.11 -9.23 8.50
N GLY A 167 1.24 -8.54 8.42
CA GLY A 167 2.55 -9.03 8.83
C GLY A 167 3.25 -9.86 7.75
N PRO A 168 4.30 -10.60 8.13
CA PRO A 168 5.22 -11.22 7.17
C PRO A 168 4.64 -12.42 6.40
N GLY A 169 3.65 -13.12 6.96
CA GLY A 169 3.16 -14.40 6.44
C GLY A 169 4.15 -15.55 6.62
N SER A 170 3.70 -16.78 6.39
CA SER A 170 4.53 -18.00 6.58
C SER A 170 5.64 -18.15 5.52
N TYR A 171 5.45 -17.57 4.31
CA TYR A 171 6.46 -17.58 3.25
C TYR A 171 7.51 -16.47 3.44
N SER A 172 8.01 -16.28 4.67
CA SER A 172 8.94 -15.21 5.02
C SER A 172 10.06 -15.70 5.94
N VAL A 173 11.15 -14.95 5.99
CA VAL A 173 12.22 -15.21 6.96
C VAL A 173 11.69 -15.02 8.39
N ASP A 174 10.96 -13.93 8.64
CA ASP A 174 10.31 -13.69 9.96
C ASP A 174 9.38 -14.84 10.35
N GLY A 175 8.58 -15.35 9.41
CA GLY A 175 7.66 -16.46 9.69
C GLY A 175 8.36 -17.78 10.05
N ARG A 176 9.57 -17.98 9.51
CA ARG A 176 10.41 -19.15 9.86
C ARG A 176 11.11 -18.98 11.21
N LEU A 177 11.53 -17.76 11.55
CA LEU A 177 12.25 -17.46 12.79
C LEU A 177 11.33 -17.38 14.01
N ILE A 178 10.15 -16.76 13.86
CA ILE A 178 9.23 -16.46 14.98
C ILE A 178 8.18 -17.55 15.14
N GLY A 179 7.98 -18.38 14.11
CA GLY A 179 6.96 -19.42 14.05
C GLY A 179 5.59 -18.93 13.54
N PRO A 180 4.80 -19.85 12.97
CA PRO A 180 3.54 -19.51 12.30
C PRO A 180 2.44 -19.01 13.25
N GLU A 181 2.46 -19.38 14.53
CA GLU A 181 1.43 -18.97 15.50
C GLU A 181 1.57 -17.51 15.93
N ALA A 182 2.78 -16.99 16.07
CA ALA A 182 3.02 -15.59 16.41
C ALA A 182 2.61 -14.61 15.29
N THR A 183 2.48 -15.12 14.07
CA THR A 183 2.06 -14.35 12.89
C THR A 183 0.55 -14.37 12.67
N ARG A 184 -0.18 -15.32 13.28
CA ARG A 184 -1.63 -15.44 13.13
C ARG A 184 -2.36 -14.46 14.07
N ARG A 185 -2.63 -13.25 13.59
CA ARG A 185 -3.65 -12.38 14.20
C ARG A 185 -5.00 -12.63 13.53
N SER A 186 -6.08 -12.50 14.29
CA SER A 186 -7.41 -12.43 13.71
C SER A 186 -7.50 -11.17 12.85
N LEU A 187 -7.42 -11.33 11.53
CA LEU A 187 -7.44 -10.21 10.59
C LEU A 187 -8.87 -9.85 10.25
N ASN A 188 -9.20 -8.59 10.41
CA ASN A 188 -10.45 -8.04 9.90
C ASN A 188 -10.27 -7.71 8.42
N TRP A 189 -10.55 -8.69 7.54
CA TRP A 189 -10.44 -8.49 6.10
C TRP A 189 -11.40 -7.43 5.57
N ASP A 190 -12.52 -7.19 6.23
CA ASP A 190 -13.45 -6.15 5.82
C ASP A 190 -12.78 -4.76 5.87
N ALA A 191 -12.03 -4.47 6.95
CA ALA A 191 -11.27 -3.22 7.07
C ALA A 191 -10.04 -3.18 6.15
N LEU A 192 -9.27 -4.27 6.07
CA LEU A 192 -8.09 -4.34 5.21
C LEU A 192 -8.47 -4.28 3.73
N GLY A 193 -9.53 -4.97 3.32
CA GLY A 193 -10.04 -4.92 1.96
C GLY A 193 -10.50 -3.51 1.55
N LEU A 194 -11.09 -2.75 2.47
CA LEU A 194 -11.41 -1.34 2.24
C LEU A 194 -10.12 -0.53 2.01
N LEU A 195 -9.11 -0.71 2.85
CA LEU A 195 -7.85 0.03 2.74
C LEU A 195 -7.16 -0.27 1.40
N VAL A 196 -7.09 -1.54 0.99
CA VAL A 196 -6.53 -1.93 -0.31
C VAL A 196 -7.33 -1.34 -1.47
N ARG A 197 -8.68 -1.39 -1.41
CA ARG A 197 -9.54 -0.78 -2.46
C ARG A 197 -9.29 0.71 -2.62
N LEU A 198 -9.27 1.46 -1.52
CA LEU A 198 -9.04 2.90 -1.54
C LEU A 198 -7.63 3.23 -2.03
N SER A 199 -6.62 2.47 -1.61
CA SER A 199 -5.23 2.63 -2.06
C SER A 199 -5.09 2.50 -3.57
N VAL A 200 -5.84 1.60 -4.21
CA VAL A 200 -5.84 1.41 -5.66
C VAL A 200 -6.77 2.39 -6.36
N ALA A 201 -7.95 2.64 -5.80
CA ALA A 201 -8.95 3.49 -6.42
C ALA A 201 -8.50 4.94 -6.56
N LEU A 202 -7.80 5.49 -5.57
CA LEU A 202 -7.35 6.89 -5.57
C LEU A 202 -6.47 7.24 -6.79
N PRO A 203 -5.38 6.50 -7.10
CA PRO A 203 -4.59 6.78 -8.30
C PRO A 203 -5.37 6.63 -9.61
N LEU A 204 -6.26 5.64 -9.70
CA LEU A 204 -7.07 5.43 -10.89
C LEU A 204 -8.11 6.55 -11.08
N LEU A 205 -8.74 6.98 -9.99
CA LEU A 205 -9.72 8.07 -10.02
C LEU A 205 -9.07 9.38 -10.42
N VAL A 206 -7.95 9.74 -9.80
CA VAL A 206 -7.24 10.99 -10.10
C VAL A 206 -6.68 10.94 -11.53
N GLY A 207 -6.05 9.83 -11.93
CA GLY A 207 -5.57 9.66 -13.30
C GLY A 207 -6.68 9.76 -14.35
N GLY A 208 -7.87 9.24 -14.04
CA GLY A 208 -9.02 9.31 -14.93
C GLY A 208 -9.71 10.68 -14.97
N THR A 209 -9.93 11.30 -13.80
CA THR A 209 -10.67 12.58 -13.71
C THR A 209 -9.87 13.77 -14.20
N PHE A 210 -8.55 13.76 -14.04
CA PHE A 210 -7.66 14.84 -14.45
C PHE A 210 -7.00 14.59 -15.82
N HIS A 211 -7.56 13.71 -16.63
CA HIS A 211 -7.06 13.39 -17.98
C HIS A 211 -6.99 14.60 -18.93
N GLY A 212 -7.83 15.61 -18.73
CA GLY A 212 -7.82 16.83 -19.54
C GLY A 212 -6.66 17.78 -19.26
N TYR A 213 -5.95 17.63 -18.17
CA TYR A 213 -4.71 18.34 -17.90
C TYR A 213 -3.57 17.60 -18.61
N GLY A 214 -3.10 18.14 -19.73
CA GLY A 214 -2.20 17.51 -20.71
C GLY A 214 -0.88 16.90 -20.22
N HIS A 215 -0.66 16.87 -18.90
CA HIS A 215 0.54 16.32 -18.26
C HIS A 215 0.26 15.12 -17.36
N ILE A 216 -1.00 14.75 -17.10
CA ILE A 216 -1.31 13.59 -16.26
C ILE A 216 -1.27 12.32 -17.11
N GLN A 217 -0.23 11.53 -16.90
CA GLN A 217 -0.14 10.20 -17.50
C GLN A 217 -1.22 9.31 -16.87
N THR A 218 -2.18 8.92 -17.67
CA THR A 218 -3.36 8.13 -17.28
C THR A 218 -3.11 6.64 -17.37
N PHE A 219 -1.96 6.15 -16.94
CA PHE A 219 -1.56 4.75 -17.12
C PHE A 219 -1.66 4.25 -18.57
N GLY A 220 -1.63 5.17 -19.55
CA GLY A 220 -1.85 4.84 -20.97
C GLY A 220 -3.27 4.40 -21.31
N MET A 221 -4.24 4.66 -20.42
CA MET A 221 -5.63 4.23 -20.53
C MET A 221 -6.60 5.42 -20.52
N PRO A 222 -7.72 5.32 -21.25
CA PRO A 222 -8.70 6.39 -21.32
C PRO A 222 -9.47 6.53 -20.01
N ALA A 223 -9.92 7.77 -19.74
CA ALA A 223 -10.68 8.11 -18.52
C ALA A 223 -11.95 7.28 -18.34
N TRP A 224 -12.66 6.96 -19.41
CA TRP A 224 -13.87 6.14 -19.37
C TRP A 224 -13.63 4.70 -18.87
N LEU A 225 -12.38 4.23 -18.87
CA LEU A 225 -12.01 2.95 -18.27
C LEU A 225 -11.54 3.12 -16.82
N LEU A 226 -10.69 4.10 -16.54
CA LEU A 226 -10.09 4.32 -15.21
C LEU A 226 -11.14 4.72 -14.17
N VAL A 227 -12.03 5.66 -14.53
CA VAL A 227 -13.04 6.20 -13.61
C VAL A 227 -14.06 5.15 -13.14
N PRO A 228 -14.68 4.35 -14.03
CA PRO A 228 -15.58 3.29 -13.60
C PRO A 228 -14.90 2.21 -12.74
N VAL A 229 -13.66 1.83 -13.07
CA VAL A 229 -12.89 0.88 -12.25
C VAL A 229 -12.65 1.45 -10.85
N ALA A 230 -12.24 2.72 -10.75
CA ALA A 230 -12.04 3.39 -9.48
C ALA A 230 -13.35 3.45 -8.66
N PHE A 231 -14.46 3.86 -9.26
CA PHE A 231 -15.76 3.89 -8.59
C PHE A 231 -16.23 2.50 -8.16
N ALA A 232 -16.03 1.47 -8.98
CA ALA A 232 -16.37 0.10 -8.61
C ALA A 232 -15.60 -0.35 -7.35
N LEU A 233 -14.33 0.03 -7.22
CA LEU A 233 -13.50 -0.22 -6.04
C LEU A 233 -13.98 0.59 -4.82
N VAL A 234 -14.24 1.89 -4.97
CA VAL A 234 -14.72 2.74 -3.86
C VAL A 234 -16.06 2.26 -3.34
N LEU A 235 -17.01 2.04 -4.24
CA LEU A 235 -18.40 1.67 -3.91
C LEU A 235 -18.55 0.18 -3.55
N ASN A 236 -17.49 -0.60 -3.65
CA ASN A 236 -17.48 -2.04 -3.40
C ASN A 236 -18.47 -2.82 -4.28
N VAL A 237 -18.53 -2.48 -5.55
CA VAL A 237 -19.38 -3.13 -6.57
C VAL A 237 -18.51 -3.87 -7.56
N GLY A 238 -18.71 -5.18 -7.71
CA GLY A 238 -17.95 -5.99 -8.67
C GLY A 238 -16.42 -5.95 -8.45
N VAL A 239 -15.94 -5.84 -7.21
CA VAL A 239 -14.53 -5.59 -6.85
C VAL A 239 -13.57 -6.61 -7.48
N ARG A 240 -13.97 -7.87 -7.63
CA ARG A 240 -13.11 -8.88 -8.28
C ARG A 240 -12.87 -8.54 -9.76
N VAL A 241 -13.91 -8.09 -10.46
CA VAL A 241 -13.79 -7.66 -11.85
C VAL A 241 -12.95 -6.37 -11.94
N ALA A 242 -13.21 -5.40 -11.07
CA ALA A 242 -12.43 -4.17 -10.99
C ALA A 242 -10.96 -4.43 -10.61
N GLY A 243 -10.68 -5.39 -9.73
CA GLY A 243 -9.34 -5.87 -9.43
C GLY A 243 -8.66 -6.49 -10.65
N GLY A 244 -9.36 -7.34 -11.40
CA GLY A 244 -8.86 -7.90 -12.65
C GLY A 244 -8.57 -6.81 -13.71
N ALA A 245 -9.48 -5.83 -13.85
CA ALA A 245 -9.24 -4.68 -14.71
C ALA A 245 -8.01 -3.87 -14.26
N THR A 246 -7.82 -3.67 -12.96
CA THR A 246 -6.61 -3.03 -12.41
C THR A 246 -5.34 -3.79 -12.80
N VAL A 247 -5.34 -5.13 -12.70
CA VAL A 247 -4.20 -5.96 -13.13
C VAL A 247 -3.89 -5.72 -14.61
N LEU A 248 -4.92 -5.72 -15.48
CA LEU A 248 -4.72 -5.49 -16.91
C LEU A 248 -4.20 -4.08 -17.22
N ILE A 249 -4.72 -3.06 -16.55
CA ILE A 249 -4.27 -1.67 -16.68
C ILE A 249 -2.80 -1.56 -16.28
N MET A 250 -2.43 -2.10 -15.12
CA MET A 250 -1.05 -2.04 -14.64
C MET A 250 -0.10 -2.88 -15.52
N ALA A 251 -0.52 -4.06 -15.95
CA ALA A 251 0.27 -4.89 -16.88
C ALA A 251 0.51 -4.17 -18.20
N TRP A 252 -0.52 -3.55 -18.77
CA TRP A 252 -0.38 -2.74 -19.97
C TRP A 252 0.61 -1.58 -19.77
N PHE A 253 0.49 -0.86 -18.65
CA PHE A 253 1.39 0.23 -18.34
C PHE A 253 2.84 -0.25 -18.20
N LEU A 254 3.07 -1.36 -17.51
CA LEU A 254 4.39 -1.98 -17.37
C LEU A 254 5.01 -2.32 -18.74
N ILE A 255 4.22 -2.91 -19.64
CA ILE A 255 4.68 -3.34 -20.97
C ILE A 255 4.91 -2.12 -21.88
N SER A 256 3.97 -1.19 -21.91
CA SER A 256 4.02 -0.03 -22.83
C SER A 256 5.11 0.99 -22.47
N ASN A 257 5.58 0.99 -21.22
CA ASN A 257 6.68 1.85 -20.78
C ASN A 257 8.04 1.14 -20.80
N PHE A 258 8.09 -0.12 -21.19
CA PHE A 258 9.35 -0.83 -21.37
C PHE A 258 10.01 -0.38 -22.66
N ASP A 259 11.28 0.01 -22.57
CA ASP A 259 12.09 0.54 -23.66
C ASP A 259 13.40 -0.26 -23.74
N LEU A 260 13.63 -0.90 -24.87
CA LEU A 260 14.81 -1.74 -25.10
C LEU A 260 16.12 -0.94 -25.09
N ASP A 261 16.06 0.36 -25.41
CA ASP A 261 17.22 1.25 -25.43
C ASP A 261 17.61 1.74 -24.02
N ARG A 262 16.75 1.51 -23.02
CA ARG A 262 17.01 1.85 -21.62
C ARG A 262 17.66 0.70 -20.87
N SER A 263 18.50 1.05 -19.89
CA SER A 263 19.00 0.06 -18.95
C SER A 263 17.84 -0.58 -18.16
N VAL A 264 18.03 -1.82 -17.69
CA VAL A 264 17.05 -2.53 -16.85
C VAL A 264 16.65 -1.69 -15.63
N ILE A 265 17.63 -1.03 -14.99
CA ILE A 265 17.38 -0.17 -13.82
C ILE A 265 16.47 1.01 -14.19
N ALA A 266 16.71 1.65 -15.33
CA ALA A 266 15.89 2.76 -15.79
C ALA A 266 14.47 2.32 -16.14
N ASN A 267 14.29 1.17 -16.78
CA ASN A 267 12.98 0.58 -17.05
C ASN A 267 12.24 0.26 -15.74
N MET A 268 12.87 -0.42 -14.79
CA MET A 268 12.26 -0.73 -13.50
C MET A 268 11.84 0.53 -12.74
N ASN A 269 12.68 1.57 -12.76
CA ASN A 269 12.38 2.82 -12.07
C ASN A 269 11.24 3.61 -12.73
N ALA A 270 11.10 3.53 -14.06
CA ALA A 270 10.04 4.22 -14.80
C ALA A 270 8.63 3.79 -14.36
N VAL A 271 8.47 2.52 -13.96
CA VAL A 271 7.19 1.89 -13.62
C VAL A 271 7.16 1.34 -12.19
N LYS A 272 8.01 1.81 -11.32
CA LYS A 272 8.24 1.20 -9.99
C LYS A 272 6.99 1.16 -9.11
N ARG A 273 6.17 2.21 -9.11
CA ARG A 273 4.97 2.30 -8.25
C ARG A 273 3.89 1.31 -8.66
N GLU A 274 3.83 1.01 -9.93
CA GLU A 274 2.82 0.16 -10.55
C GLU A 274 2.97 -1.31 -10.14
N TYR A 275 4.15 -1.78 -9.72
CA TYR A 275 4.33 -3.12 -9.15
C TYR A 275 3.44 -3.37 -7.93
N ALA A 276 3.33 -2.39 -7.03
CA ALA A 276 2.50 -2.51 -5.84
C ALA A 276 1.00 -2.48 -6.17
N PHE A 277 0.58 -1.62 -7.11
CA PHE A 277 -0.82 -1.58 -7.56
C PHE A 277 -1.21 -2.81 -8.37
N PHE A 278 -0.30 -3.38 -9.14
CA PHE A 278 -0.49 -4.67 -9.80
C PHE A 278 -0.75 -5.77 -8.76
N ALA A 279 0.11 -5.88 -7.75
CA ALA A 279 -0.05 -6.86 -6.66
C ALA A 279 -1.37 -6.67 -5.91
N ALA A 280 -1.75 -5.41 -5.60
CA ALA A 280 -3.02 -5.09 -4.97
C ALA A 280 -4.22 -5.44 -5.86
N GLY A 281 -4.13 -5.23 -7.17
CA GLY A 281 -5.13 -5.64 -8.15
C GLY A 281 -5.34 -7.16 -8.15
N VAL A 282 -4.27 -7.95 -8.11
CA VAL A 282 -4.33 -9.42 -7.99
C VAL A 282 -5.03 -9.83 -6.70
N ILE A 283 -4.71 -9.19 -5.58
CA ILE A 283 -5.35 -9.44 -4.28
C ILE A 283 -6.85 -9.16 -4.35
N LEU A 284 -7.24 -8.02 -4.92
CA LEU A 284 -8.65 -7.64 -5.06
C LEU A 284 -9.42 -8.55 -6.01
N ALA A 285 -8.80 -8.98 -7.11
CA ALA A 285 -9.39 -9.92 -8.05
C ALA A 285 -9.66 -11.30 -7.39
N TRP A 286 -8.74 -11.72 -6.55
CA TRP A 286 -8.83 -13.02 -5.89
C TRP A 286 -9.71 -12.98 -4.65
N CYS A 287 -9.38 -12.09 -3.70
CA CYS A 287 -10.04 -12.04 -2.38
C CYS A 287 -11.31 -11.19 -2.38
N GLY A 288 -11.47 -10.24 -3.31
CA GLY A 288 -12.48 -9.19 -3.22
C GLY A 288 -12.09 -8.12 -2.20
N GLY A 289 -13.00 -7.17 -1.95
CA GLY A 289 -12.74 -5.95 -1.20
C GLY A 289 -13.26 -5.91 0.24
N GLY A 290 -13.61 -7.06 0.83
CA GLY A 290 -14.32 -7.08 2.12
C GLY A 290 -15.77 -6.60 2.01
N ARG A 291 -16.42 -6.34 3.15
CA ARG A 291 -17.85 -5.95 3.20
C ARG A 291 -18.09 -4.50 3.61
N LEU A 292 -17.07 -3.80 4.12
CA LEU A 292 -17.22 -2.42 4.55
C LEU A 292 -17.52 -1.50 3.35
N PHE A 293 -18.43 -0.54 3.58
CA PHE A 293 -18.85 0.45 2.59
C PHE A 293 -19.28 -0.18 1.25
N SER A 294 -20.05 -1.28 1.31
CA SER A 294 -20.65 -1.87 0.13
C SER A 294 -22.03 -1.28 -0.13
N LEU A 295 -22.24 -0.70 -1.32
CA LEU A 295 -23.57 -0.22 -1.73
C LEU A 295 -24.62 -1.35 -1.75
N LEU A 296 -24.20 -2.56 -2.07
CA LEU A 296 -25.09 -3.72 -2.18
C LEU A 296 -25.39 -4.38 -0.83
N ALA A 297 -24.63 -4.07 0.22
CA ALA A 297 -24.80 -4.70 1.53
C ALA A 297 -25.95 -4.10 2.37
N GLY A 298 -26.61 -3.07 1.89
CA GLY A 298 -27.72 -2.40 2.58
C GLY A 298 -27.32 -1.78 3.93
N ARG A 299 -28.31 -1.23 4.66
CA ARG A 299 -28.12 -0.55 5.97
C ARG A 299 -27.43 -1.39 7.05
N ALA A 300 -27.41 -2.72 6.93
CA ALA A 300 -26.78 -3.63 7.89
C ALA A 300 -25.23 -3.50 7.96
N GLY A 301 -24.59 -2.94 6.92
CA GLY A 301 -23.13 -2.74 6.92
C GLY A 301 -22.67 -1.56 7.80
N TRP A 302 -23.48 -0.52 7.92
CA TRP A 302 -23.13 0.71 8.65
C TRP A 302 -23.23 0.56 10.17
N THR A 303 -24.16 -0.27 10.65
CA THR A 303 -24.40 -0.48 12.10
C THR A 303 -23.30 -1.28 12.78
N ARG A 304 -22.48 -2.04 12.04
CA ARG A 304 -21.37 -2.82 12.61
C ARG A 304 -20.13 -2.00 12.97
N LEU A 305 -19.95 -0.83 12.36
CA LEU A 305 -18.85 0.09 12.71
C LEU A 305 -19.07 0.81 14.05
N ILE A 306 -20.34 0.97 14.45
CA ILE A 306 -20.75 1.78 15.61
C ILE A 306 -20.93 0.94 16.89
N ARG A 307 -21.00 -0.39 16.78
CA ARG A 307 -21.05 -1.26 17.95
C ARG A 307 -19.64 -1.78 18.29
N PRO A 308 -18.98 -1.23 19.33
CA PRO A 308 -17.87 -1.93 19.95
C PRO A 308 -18.40 -3.28 20.42
N GLY A 309 -17.68 -4.36 20.14
CA GLY A 309 -18.10 -5.71 20.42
C GLY A 309 -18.60 -5.83 21.86
N HIS A 310 -19.90 -6.10 22.02
CA HIS A 310 -20.38 -6.73 23.23
C HIS A 310 -19.68 -8.09 23.32
N VAL A 311 -18.63 -8.14 24.11
CA VAL A 311 -18.13 -9.36 24.68
C VAL A 311 -19.33 -9.91 25.46
N SER A 312 -19.99 -10.94 24.92
CA SER A 312 -20.96 -11.69 25.67
C SER A 312 -20.23 -12.23 26.88
N ALA A 313 -20.46 -11.62 28.03
CA ALA A 313 -20.05 -12.21 29.30
C ALA A 313 -20.73 -13.58 29.36
N GLU A 314 -19.95 -14.63 29.17
CA GLU A 314 -20.35 -15.98 29.51
C GLU A 314 -20.74 -15.95 30.99
N SER A 315 -22.05 -16.17 31.24
CA SER A 315 -22.55 -16.40 32.59
C SER A 315 -21.77 -17.58 33.17
N PRO A 316 -21.17 -17.45 34.35
CA PRO A 316 -20.53 -18.60 34.99
C PRO A 316 -21.61 -19.62 35.29
N SER A 317 -21.49 -20.79 34.67
CA SER A 317 -22.27 -21.97 34.98
C SER A 317 -22.15 -22.25 36.49
N GLY A 318 -23.26 -22.10 37.20
CA GLY A 318 -23.34 -22.37 38.63
C GLY A 318 -22.90 -23.78 38.96
N PRO A 319 -22.42 -24.00 40.19
CA PRO A 319 -21.92 -25.30 40.60
C PRO A 319 -23.08 -26.33 40.63
N SER A 320 -22.86 -27.45 39.92
CA SER A 320 -23.71 -28.64 39.97
C SER A 320 -23.73 -29.20 41.41
N ALA A 321 -24.95 -29.26 42.00
CA ALA A 321 -25.17 -29.87 43.32
C ALA A 321 -24.72 -31.33 43.34
N PRO A 322 -24.14 -31.82 44.47
CA PRO A 322 -23.72 -33.22 44.60
C PRO A 322 -24.96 -34.11 44.75
N LEU A 323 -24.99 -35.14 43.91
CA LEU A 323 -25.93 -36.27 44.01
C LEU A 323 -25.73 -37.01 45.35
N GLY A 324 -26.78 -37.05 46.16
CA GLY A 324 -26.84 -37.72 47.41
C GLY A 324 -26.53 -39.24 47.31
N THR A 325 -25.66 -39.70 48.14
CA THR A 325 -25.46 -41.10 48.47
C THR A 325 -26.73 -41.71 49.10
N ARG A 326 -27.29 -42.72 48.46
CA ARG A 326 -28.32 -43.59 49.04
C ARG A 326 -27.56 -44.78 49.60
N HIS A 327 -27.66 -44.88 50.94
CA HIS A 327 -27.41 -46.14 51.62
C HIS A 327 -28.59 -47.08 51.38
N ASP A 328 -28.33 -48.29 50.94
CA ASP A 328 -28.87 -49.53 51.48
C ASP A 328 -27.93 -50.70 51.04
#